data_6d8714d06b531503d7e7f53ad80eb7fb
#
_entry.id   6d8714d06b531503d7e7f53ad80eb7fb
#
_cell.length_a   1.000
_cell.length_b   1.000
_cell.length_c   1.000
_cell.angle_alpha   90.00
_cell.angle_beta   90.00
_cell.angle_gamma   90.00
#
_symmetry.space_group_name_H-M   'P 1'
#
loop_
_entity.id
_entity.type
_entity.pdbx_description
1 polymer ?
#
loop_
_entity_poly.entity_id
_entity_poly.type
_entity_poly.pdbx_seq_one_letter_code
_entity_poly.pdbx_strand_id
1 'polypeptide(L)'
;FSLNKIMDNQLLCKRETDTIIKVLDTRLNKTKWKLITTIDHNLQNSNNKILEDSLVFKENDNITVLSNTDTIVYEAKELNEITNITWNDDEGILLQIKDYIEINTIYEATITWKIEE
;
A
#
# COMPACT_ATOMS: atom_id res chain seq x y z
N PHE A 1 -4.39 8.00 7.08
CA PHE A 1 -4.72 8.84 5.91
C PHE A 1 -5.50 10.07 6.36
N SER A 2 -5.28 11.19 5.70
CA SER A 2 -5.96 12.44 6.03
C SER A 2 -6.72 12.96 4.82
N LEU A 3 -8.00 13.30 5.00
CA LEU A 3 -8.81 13.92 3.96
C LEU A 3 -8.31 15.31 3.59
N ASN A 4 -7.56 15.96 4.47
CA ASN A 4 -6.96 17.27 4.20
C ASN A 4 -5.76 17.19 3.26
N LYS A 5 -5.29 15.99 2.93
CA LYS A 5 -4.14 15.75 2.07
C LYS A 5 -4.55 15.12 0.73
N ILE A 6 -5.70 15.51 0.20
CA ILE A 6 -6.15 15.05 -1.11
C ILE A 6 -5.24 15.63 -2.18
N MET A 7 -4.75 14.77 -3.06
CA MET A 7 -3.92 15.17 -4.19
C MET A 7 -4.79 15.74 -5.30
N ASP A 8 -4.33 16.81 -5.94
CA ASP A 8 -5.05 17.46 -7.02
C ASP A 8 -5.37 16.49 -8.16
N ASN A 9 -6.60 16.60 -8.67
CA ASN A 9 -7.07 15.90 -9.88
C ASN A 9 -7.12 14.36 -9.81
N GLN A 10 -6.88 13.73 -8.64
CA GLN A 10 -6.83 12.27 -8.56
C GLN A 10 -7.70 11.66 -7.47
N LEU A 11 -8.33 12.46 -6.64
CA LEU A 11 -9.13 11.98 -5.49
C LEU A 11 -8.33 11.02 -4.59
N LEU A 12 -7.01 11.20 -4.51
CA LEU A 12 -6.13 10.40 -3.67
C LEU A 12 -5.80 11.16 -2.41
N CYS A 13 -5.76 10.43 -1.28
CA CYS A 13 -5.32 10.98 -0.01
C CYS A 13 -3.89 10.56 0.27
N LYS A 14 -3.02 11.52 0.55
CA LYS A 14 -1.65 11.26 1.01
C LYS A 14 -1.69 10.71 2.42
N ARG A 15 -0.65 9.97 2.79
CA ARG A 15 -0.45 9.59 4.18
C ARG A 15 0.06 10.78 5.00
N GLU A 16 -0.02 10.67 6.33
CA GLU A 16 0.55 11.66 7.24
C GLU A 16 2.07 11.63 7.21
N THR A 17 2.67 10.47 6.99
CA THR A 17 4.12 10.25 7.02
C THR A 17 4.56 9.36 5.87
N ASP A 18 5.89 9.33 5.63
CA ASP A 18 6.49 8.39 4.71
C ASP A 18 6.34 6.95 5.23
N THR A 19 6.30 6.00 4.33
CA THR A 19 6.32 4.57 4.68
C THR A 19 7.73 4.04 4.46
N ILE A 20 8.27 3.37 5.49
CA ILE A 20 9.59 2.74 5.43
C ILE A 20 9.43 1.26 5.75
N ILE A 21 9.91 0.40 4.86
CA ILE A 21 9.95 -1.05 5.07
C ILE A 21 11.40 -1.47 5.01
N LYS A 22 11.85 -2.16 6.06
CA LYS A 22 13.20 -2.71 6.14
C LYS A 22 13.14 -4.21 5.91
N VAL A 23 13.89 -4.70 4.93
CA VAL A 23 13.98 -6.12 4.63
C VAL A 23 15.37 -6.61 5.00
N LEU A 24 15.42 -7.70 5.78
CA LEU A 24 16.66 -8.36 6.19
C LEU A 24 16.80 -9.68 5.45
N ASP A 25 17.88 -9.84 4.71
CA ASP A 25 18.18 -11.06 3.97
C ASP A 25 19.46 -11.69 4.54
N THR A 26 19.29 -12.73 5.33
CA THR A 26 20.40 -13.44 5.97
C THR A 26 20.83 -14.71 5.23
N ARG A 27 20.29 -14.95 4.05
CA ARG A 27 20.63 -16.14 3.27
C ARG A 27 22.11 -16.14 2.85
N LEU A 28 22.71 -17.29 2.84
CA LEU A 28 24.10 -17.42 2.39
C LEU A 28 24.24 -17.20 0.89
N ASN A 29 23.27 -17.75 0.13
CA ASN A 29 23.23 -17.59 -1.32
C ASN A 29 22.03 -16.71 -1.66
N LYS A 30 22.29 -15.42 -1.79
CA LYS A 30 21.24 -14.47 -2.07
C LYS A 30 20.84 -14.52 -3.53
N THR A 31 19.54 -14.55 -3.76
CA THR A 31 18.93 -14.44 -5.09
C THR A 31 18.00 -13.24 -5.10
N LYS A 32 17.66 -12.76 -6.28
CA LYS A 32 16.72 -11.64 -6.42
C LYS A 32 15.38 -12.02 -5.81
N TRP A 33 14.72 -11.03 -5.23
CA TRP A 33 13.42 -11.20 -4.57
C TRP A 33 12.52 -10.00 -4.88
N LYS A 34 11.25 -10.18 -4.62
CA LYS A 34 10.26 -9.12 -4.77
C LYS A 34 9.37 -9.05 -3.53
N LEU A 35 8.92 -7.85 -3.23
CA LEU A 35 7.96 -7.60 -2.16
C LEU A 35 6.57 -7.50 -2.79
N ILE A 36 5.65 -8.28 -2.25
CA ILE A 36 4.28 -8.40 -2.74
C ILE A 36 3.33 -7.98 -1.64
N THR A 37 2.26 -7.30 -1.99
CA THR A 37 1.19 -6.95 -1.06
C THR A 37 -0.16 -7.41 -1.56
N THR A 38 -1.02 -7.79 -0.60
CA THR A 38 -2.42 -8.11 -0.84
C THR A 38 -3.25 -7.49 0.26
N ILE A 39 -4.54 -7.33 0.03
CA ILE A 39 -5.51 -7.00 1.09
C ILE A 39 -6.52 -8.15 1.20
N ASP A 40 -7.00 -8.39 2.41
CA ASP A 40 -7.97 -9.46 2.68
C ASP A 40 -9.37 -9.13 2.16
N HIS A 41 -9.76 -7.88 2.25
CA HIS A 41 -11.02 -7.35 1.74
C HIS A 41 -10.91 -5.84 1.58
N ASN A 42 -11.88 -5.23 0.94
CA ASN A 42 -11.98 -3.77 0.85
C ASN A 42 -12.18 -3.16 2.23
N LEU A 43 -11.81 -1.89 2.38
CA LEU A 43 -12.07 -1.15 3.60
C LEU A 43 -13.56 -1.22 3.95
N GLN A 44 -13.86 -1.55 5.19
CA GLN A 44 -15.22 -1.71 5.69
C GLN A 44 -15.33 -1.17 7.11
N ASN A 45 -16.41 -0.47 7.40
CA ASN A 45 -16.67 0.02 8.76
C ASN A 45 -17.65 -0.88 9.51
N SER A 46 -17.93 -0.53 10.78
CA SER A 46 -18.84 -1.30 11.65
C SER A 46 -20.30 -1.28 11.18
N ASN A 47 -20.67 -0.36 10.30
CA ASN A 47 -22.02 -0.28 9.71
C ASN A 47 -22.12 -1.03 8.39
N ASN A 48 -21.09 -1.85 8.07
CA ASN A 48 -21.01 -2.60 6.82
C ASN A 48 -20.91 -1.73 5.56
N LYS A 49 -20.52 -0.45 5.70
CA LYS A 49 -20.19 0.39 4.54
C LYS A 49 -18.85 -0.07 3.98
N ILE A 50 -18.84 -0.47 2.72
CA ILE A 50 -17.65 -0.94 2.02
C ILE A 50 -17.18 0.15 1.07
N LEU A 51 -15.88 0.44 1.11
CA LEU A 51 -15.23 1.35 0.16
C LEU A 51 -14.51 0.50 -0.88
N GLU A 52 -15.18 0.21 -1.99
CA GLU A 52 -14.62 -0.62 -3.05
C GLU A 52 -13.47 0.08 -3.76
N ASP A 53 -12.42 -0.69 -4.08
CA ASP A 53 -11.26 -0.22 -4.85
C ASP A 53 -10.60 1.03 -4.27
N SER A 54 -10.63 1.17 -2.94
CA SER A 54 -10.17 2.39 -2.27
C SER A 54 -8.72 2.35 -1.84
N LEU A 55 -8.13 1.17 -1.62
CA LEU A 55 -6.71 1.05 -1.34
C LEU A 55 -5.97 0.79 -2.63
N VAL A 56 -5.00 1.67 -2.92
CA VAL A 56 -4.25 1.62 -4.18
C VAL A 56 -2.76 1.69 -3.87
N PHE A 57 -1.95 1.18 -4.79
CA PHE A 57 -0.51 1.37 -4.79
C PHE A 57 -0.14 2.31 -5.92
N LYS A 58 0.49 3.43 -5.56
CA LYS A 58 0.93 4.43 -6.54
C LYS A 58 2.45 4.48 -6.56
N GLU A 59 3.01 4.37 -7.76
CA GLU A 59 4.43 4.56 -8.01
C GLU A 59 4.59 5.31 -9.32
N ASN A 60 5.24 6.46 -9.27
CA ASN A 60 5.28 7.41 -10.38
C ASN A 60 3.83 7.79 -10.77
N ASP A 61 3.45 7.62 -12.01
CA ASP A 61 2.09 7.90 -12.48
C ASP A 61 1.21 6.66 -12.55
N ASN A 62 1.72 5.51 -12.11
CA ASN A 62 1.00 4.25 -12.14
C ASN A 62 0.24 4.02 -10.84
N ILE A 63 -1.05 3.71 -10.95
CA ILE A 63 -1.92 3.42 -9.82
C ILE A 63 -2.49 2.03 -10.03
N THR A 64 -2.29 1.16 -9.03
CA THR A 64 -2.82 -0.20 -9.04
C THR A 64 -3.77 -0.37 -7.87
N VAL A 65 -5.00 -0.82 -8.12
CA VAL A 65 -5.95 -1.14 -7.06
C VAL A 65 -5.49 -2.41 -6.36
N LEU A 66 -5.38 -2.34 -5.03
CA LEU A 66 -5.01 -3.50 -4.22
C LEU A 66 -6.22 -4.42 -4.04
N SER A 67 -5.96 -5.72 -4.05
CA SER A 67 -6.97 -6.76 -3.92
C SER A 67 -6.39 -7.97 -3.19
N ASN A 68 -7.13 -9.07 -3.17
CA ASN A 68 -6.64 -10.33 -2.62
C ASN A 68 -5.71 -11.08 -3.60
N THR A 69 -5.44 -10.52 -4.78
CA THR A 69 -4.43 -11.02 -5.69
C THR A 69 -3.12 -10.26 -5.48
N ASP A 70 -2.00 -10.90 -5.83
CA ASP A 70 -0.67 -10.34 -5.61
C ASP A 70 -0.42 -9.06 -6.41
N THR A 71 0.10 -8.04 -5.74
CA THR A 71 0.63 -6.84 -6.40
C THR A 71 2.10 -6.71 -6.02
N ILE A 72 2.98 -6.68 -7.01
CA ILE A 72 4.41 -6.47 -6.79
C ILE A 72 4.64 -4.98 -6.54
N VAL A 73 5.19 -4.64 -5.38
CA VAL A 73 5.42 -3.25 -4.98
C VAL A 73 6.90 -2.87 -4.96
N TYR A 74 7.78 -3.87 -4.99
CA TYR A 74 9.22 -3.64 -5.03
C TYR A 74 9.94 -4.87 -5.57
N GLU A 75 10.94 -4.65 -6.42
CA GLU A 75 11.83 -5.70 -6.90
C GLU A 75 13.26 -5.35 -6.49
N ALA A 76 13.93 -6.27 -5.81
CA ALA A 76 15.30 -6.06 -5.36
C ALA A 76 16.24 -5.95 -6.56
N LYS A 77 16.96 -4.85 -6.64
CA LYS A 77 17.95 -4.59 -7.70
C LYS A 77 19.33 -5.07 -7.31
N GLU A 78 19.62 -5.05 -6.02
CA GLU A 78 20.88 -5.47 -5.44
C GLU A 78 20.65 -6.51 -4.36
N LEU A 79 21.61 -7.40 -4.17
CA LEU A 79 21.50 -8.51 -3.22
C LEU A 79 22.24 -8.14 -1.92
N ASN A 80 21.63 -7.28 -1.13
CA ASN A 80 22.16 -6.79 0.14
C ASN A 80 21.55 -7.51 1.33
N GLU A 81 22.25 -7.53 2.45
CA GLU A 81 21.71 -8.06 3.69
C GLU A 81 20.54 -7.21 4.19
N ILE A 82 20.67 -5.89 4.07
CA ILE A 82 19.63 -4.95 4.49
C ILE A 82 19.19 -4.12 3.30
N THR A 83 17.88 -4.08 3.07
CA THR A 83 17.26 -3.21 2.07
C THR A 83 16.22 -2.35 2.75
N ASN A 84 16.32 -1.04 2.55
CA ASN A 84 15.33 -0.08 3.04
C ASN A 84 14.50 0.41 1.86
N ILE A 85 13.19 0.23 1.96
CA ILE A 85 12.23 0.68 0.95
C ILE A 85 11.48 1.85 1.54
N THR A 86 11.53 3.00 0.86
CA THR A 86 10.85 4.21 1.33
C THR A 86 9.91 4.72 0.26
N TRP A 87 8.67 4.97 0.63
CA TRP A 87 7.71 5.69 -0.19
C TRP A 87 7.34 6.99 0.51
N ASN A 88 7.44 8.09 -0.20
CA ASN A 88 7.01 9.40 0.30
C ASN A 88 5.50 9.37 0.57
N ASP A 89 4.99 10.39 1.24
CA ASP A 89 3.58 10.48 1.65
C ASP A 89 2.59 10.46 0.48
N ASP A 90 3.03 10.77 -0.72
CA ASP A 90 2.22 10.79 -1.95
C ASP A 90 2.42 9.56 -2.85
N GLU A 91 3.18 8.57 -2.39
CA GLU A 91 3.41 7.32 -3.11
C GLU A 91 3.25 6.12 -2.17
N GLY A 92 3.28 4.91 -2.73
CA GLY A 92 3.04 3.69 -1.99
C GLY A 92 1.55 3.43 -1.82
N ILE A 93 1.15 2.92 -0.66
CA ILE A 93 -0.26 2.62 -0.40
C ILE A 93 -0.99 3.91 -0.04
N LEU A 94 -1.99 4.24 -0.84
CA LEU A 94 -2.80 5.44 -0.68
C LEU A 94 -4.29 5.10 -0.65
N LEU A 95 -5.09 6.02 -0.12
CA LEU A 95 -6.55 5.93 -0.14
C LEU A 95 -7.10 6.70 -1.33
N GLN A 96 -7.88 6.02 -2.17
CA GLN A 96 -8.58 6.63 -3.30
C GLN A 96 -10.05 6.79 -2.94
N ILE A 97 -10.55 8.03 -3.00
CA ILE A 97 -11.94 8.31 -2.63
C ILE A 97 -12.81 8.22 -3.88
N LYS A 98 -13.73 7.24 -3.89
CA LYS A 98 -14.67 7.01 -5.00
C LYS A 98 -16.12 7.09 -4.58
N ASP A 99 -16.40 7.14 -3.28
CA ASP A 99 -17.75 7.09 -2.72
C ASP A 99 -17.78 7.93 -1.45
N TYR A 100 -18.98 8.16 -0.90
CA TYR A 100 -19.08 8.88 0.36
C TYR A 100 -18.45 8.09 1.51
N ILE A 101 -17.94 8.80 2.49
CA ILE A 101 -17.36 8.25 3.70
C ILE A 101 -18.23 8.64 4.89
N GLU A 102 -18.63 7.66 5.70
CA GLU A 102 -19.40 7.92 6.91
C GLU A 102 -18.49 8.49 8.00
N ILE A 103 -18.98 9.52 8.70
CA ILE A 103 -18.22 10.15 9.79
C ILE A 103 -18.36 9.34 11.08
N ASN A 104 -17.42 9.51 12.00
CA ASN A 104 -17.40 8.86 13.31
C ASN A 104 -17.38 7.33 13.25
N THR A 105 -16.85 6.78 12.18
CA THR A 105 -16.62 5.34 12.04
C THR A 105 -15.18 5.08 11.63
N ILE A 106 -14.71 3.86 11.89
CA ILE A 106 -13.38 3.41 11.52
C ILE A 106 -13.52 2.39 10.40
N TYR A 107 -12.79 2.59 9.31
CA TYR A 107 -12.72 1.64 8.21
C TYR A 107 -11.46 0.79 8.37
N GLU A 108 -11.59 -0.51 8.20
CA GLU A 108 -10.49 -1.45 8.41
C GLU A 108 -10.36 -2.44 7.25
N ALA A 109 -9.13 -2.82 6.97
CA ALA A 109 -8.75 -3.94 6.13
C ALA A 109 -7.38 -4.42 6.58
N THR A 110 -7.05 -5.66 6.28
CA THR A 110 -5.74 -6.23 6.61
C THR A 110 -4.87 -6.24 5.37
N ILE A 111 -3.68 -5.66 5.49
CA ILE A 111 -2.67 -5.65 4.43
C ILE A 111 -1.65 -6.74 4.76
N THR A 112 -1.39 -7.62 3.80
CA THR A 112 -0.40 -8.68 3.94
C THR A 112 0.79 -8.37 3.05
N TRP A 113 1.99 -8.51 3.60
CA TRP A 113 3.25 -8.36 2.89
C TRP A 113 3.93 -9.72 2.81
N LYS A 114 4.46 -10.07 1.63
CA LYS A 114 5.28 -11.27 1.51
C LYS A 114 6.48 -11.03 0.61
N ILE A 115 7.55 -11.76 0.90
CA ILE A 115 8.75 -11.78 0.07
C ILE A 115 8.72 -13.05 -0.76
N GLU A 116 9.00 -12.93 -2.05
CA GLU A 116 9.01 -14.05 -2.98
C GLU A 116 10.26 -13.99 -3.88
N GLU A 117 10.87 -15.13 -4.07
CA GLU A 117 12.03 -15.24 -4.98
C GLU A 117 11.65 -15.28 -6.45
#